data_aa59d6e79b00b39132fcecccfd021236
#
_entry.id   aa59d6e79b00b39132fcecccfd021236
#
_cell.length_a   1.000
_cell.length_b   1.000
_cell.length_c   1.000
_cell.angle_alpha   90.00
_cell.angle_beta   90.00
_cell.angle_gamma   90.00
#
_symmetry.space_group_name_H-M   'P 1'
#
loop_
_entity.id
_entity.type
_entity.pdbx_description
1 polymer ?
#
loop_
_entity_poly.entity_id
_entity_poly.type
_entity_poly.pdbx_seq_one_letter_code
_entity_poly.pdbx_strand_id
1 'polypeptide(L)'
;EDTDKYIEHMHADNRFADLTFKIDEAESHAFKKMHVRPRREIVALDLEEDINPREITGKYYSPKEFKAALEDENTVILDARNDYEYDLGHFRGAIRPDITRFRDLPEWVRNNKEQLDGKNIVTYCTGGIRCEKFSGWLVKEGFENVGQLHGGIATYGKDPETKGEYWDGKMYVFDERISVDVNQIDKTVIGKEHFDGTPCERYINCANPECNKQILVSEENEEKYLGACSYDCAKHERNRYVARHHISNEEWQRRLNNFKDVPEHTHA
;
A
#
# COMPACT_ATOMS: atom_id res chain seq x y z
N GLU A 1 -26.66 9.88 4.54
CA GLU A 1 -27.41 10.39 5.72
C GLU A 1 -26.58 10.32 7.00
N ASP A 2 -26.06 9.14 7.40
CA ASP A 2 -25.27 9.07 8.66
C ASP A 2 -23.86 9.66 8.49
N THR A 3 -23.28 9.56 7.30
CA THR A 3 -22.00 10.21 6.97
C THR A 3 -22.11 11.72 7.05
N ASP A 4 -23.17 12.32 6.53
CA ASP A 4 -23.39 13.76 6.55
C ASP A 4 -23.57 14.28 7.98
N LYS A 5 -24.38 13.58 8.79
CA LYS A 5 -24.55 13.89 10.22
C LYS A 5 -23.23 13.81 11.00
N TYR A 6 -22.38 12.83 10.66
CA TYR A 6 -21.06 12.71 11.29
C TYR A 6 -20.16 13.90 10.91
N ILE A 7 -20.14 14.29 9.64
CA ILE A 7 -19.36 15.44 9.16
C ILE A 7 -19.84 16.73 9.82
N GLU A 8 -21.16 16.96 9.85
CA GLU A 8 -21.76 18.10 10.53
C GLU A 8 -21.39 18.16 12.02
N HIS A 9 -21.46 17.01 12.71
CA HIS A 9 -21.07 16.91 14.12
C HIS A 9 -19.59 17.24 14.33
N MET A 10 -18.71 16.75 13.46
CA MET A 10 -17.27 17.03 13.54
C MET A 10 -17.00 18.53 13.29
N HIS A 11 -17.60 19.12 12.26
CA HIS A 11 -17.42 20.53 11.94
C HIS A 11 -18.00 21.48 13.00
N ALA A 12 -18.96 21.04 13.81
CA ALA A 12 -19.49 21.81 14.94
C ALA A 12 -18.47 21.98 16.08
N ASP A 13 -17.43 21.16 16.14
CA ASP A 13 -16.32 21.32 17.08
C ASP A 13 -15.23 22.19 16.44
N ASN A 14 -14.90 23.33 17.08
CA ASN A 14 -13.92 24.30 16.56
C ASN A 14 -12.53 23.70 16.28
N ARG A 15 -12.19 22.56 16.91
CA ARG A 15 -10.92 21.83 16.66
C ARG A 15 -10.89 21.15 15.30
N PHE A 16 -12.04 20.89 14.71
CA PHE A 16 -12.23 20.10 13.49
C PHE A 16 -13.04 20.84 12.42
N ALA A 17 -13.29 22.15 12.61
CA ALA A 17 -14.12 22.96 11.72
C ALA A 17 -13.57 23.06 10.28
N ASP A 18 -12.25 22.92 10.12
CA ASP A 18 -11.53 23.03 8.85
C ASP A 18 -11.15 21.67 8.25
N LEU A 19 -11.59 20.54 8.85
CA LEU A 19 -11.28 19.22 8.34
C LEU A 19 -11.95 18.94 6.99
N THR A 20 -11.16 18.47 6.04
CA THR A 20 -11.66 17.96 4.77
C THR A 20 -11.85 16.43 4.86
N PHE A 21 -13.07 15.97 4.59
CA PHE A 21 -13.38 14.55 4.57
C PHE A 21 -13.25 13.99 3.14
N LYS A 22 -12.48 12.93 2.98
CA LYS A 22 -12.43 12.15 1.73
C LYS A 22 -13.54 11.11 1.78
N ILE A 23 -14.53 11.26 0.91
CA ILE A 23 -15.70 10.39 0.87
C ILE A 23 -15.55 9.43 -0.31
N ASP A 24 -15.78 8.15 -0.05
CA ASP A 24 -15.84 7.06 -1.02
C ASP A 24 -17.18 6.35 -0.93
N GLU A 25 -17.75 6.04 -2.08
CA GLU A 25 -18.88 5.11 -2.15
C GLU A 25 -18.38 3.66 -2.03
N ALA A 26 -19.12 2.84 -1.31
CA ALA A 26 -18.84 1.43 -1.15
C ALA A 26 -20.15 0.63 -1.16
N GLU A 27 -20.14 -0.53 -1.80
CA GLU A 27 -21.32 -1.42 -1.87
C GLU A 27 -21.68 -2.02 -0.50
N SER A 28 -20.71 -2.12 0.40
CA SER A 28 -20.87 -2.66 1.75
C SER A 28 -19.94 -1.94 2.72
N HIS A 29 -20.10 -2.20 4.02
CA HIS A 29 -19.19 -1.68 5.04
C HIS A 29 -17.77 -2.19 4.81
N ALA A 30 -16.83 -1.27 4.57
CA ALA A 30 -15.42 -1.57 4.37
C ALA A 30 -14.69 -2.01 5.67
N PHE A 31 -15.29 -1.79 6.83
CA PHE A 31 -14.78 -2.21 8.14
C PHE A 31 -15.88 -2.89 8.96
N LYS A 32 -15.53 -3.96 9.66
CA LYS A 32 -16.47 -4.70 10.55
C LYS A 32 -16.95 -3.88 11.74
N LYS A 33 -16.12 -2.97 12.23
CA LYS A 33 -16.41 -2.11 13.37
C LYS A 33 -15.51 -0.88 13.39
N MET A 34 -16.00 0.19 14.00
CA MET A 34 -15.18 1.35 14.28
C MET A 34 -14.17 1.08 15.40
N HIS A 35 -12.93 1.51 15.18
CA HIS A 35 -11.87 1.48 16.19
C HIS A 35 -11.35 2.89 16.44
N VAL A 36 -11.36 3.30 17.71
CA VAL A 36 -10.71 4.54 18.17
C VAL A 36 -9.57 4.15 19.09
N ARG A 37 -8.33 4.44 18.69
CA ARG A 37 -7.13 4.08 19.46
C ARG A 37 -6.19 5.27 19.54
N PRO A 38 -5.77 5.70 20.74
CA PRO A 38 -4.70 6.67 20.87
C PRO A 38 -3.39 6.07 20.37
N ARG A 39 -2.63 6.83 19.62
CA ARG A 39 -1.30 6.46 19.11
C ARG A 39 -0.36 7.63 19.35
N ARG A 40 0.93 7.34 19.62
CA ARG A 40 1.98 8.35 19.68
C ARG A 40 2.18 9.02 18.32
N GLU A 41 2.15 8.22 17.26
CA GLU A 41 2.25 8.65 15.88
C GLU A 41 1.08 8.10 15.08
N ILE A 42 0.47 8.91 14.21
CA ILE A 42 -0.58 8.44 13.28
C ILE A 42 0.03 7.45 12.28
N VAL A 43 1.20 7.83 11.75
CA VAL A 43 2.05 6.98 10.90
C VAL A 43 3.43 6.87 11.54
N ALA A 44 3.87 5.65 11.82
CA ALA A 44 5.11 5.41 12.54
C ALA A 44 6.29 5.49 11.56
N LEU A 45 7.07 6.55 11.66
CA LEU A 45 8.38 6.68 11.04
C LEU A 45 9.51 6.32 12.04
N ASP A 46 9.15 6.26 13.33
CA ASP A 46 9.99 5.80 14.45
C ASP A 46 11.34 6.55 14.53
N LEU A 47 11.30 7.84 14.29
CA LEU A 47 12.47 8.73 14.35
C LEU A 47 12.83 9.10 15.79
N GLU A 48 14.11 9.38 16.04
CA GLU A 48 14.57 9.93 17.35
C GLU A 48 13.89 11.27 17.63
N GLU A 49 13.88 12.17 16.63
CA GLU A 49 13.11 13.41 16.67
C GLU A 49 11.94 13.32 15.68
N ASP A 50 10.75 13.43 16.20
CA ASP A 50 9.54 13.37 15.37
C ASP A 50 9.43 14.59 14.42
N ILE A 51 8.77 14.39 13.31
CA ILE A 51 8.48 15.44 12.33
C ILE A 51 7.06 15.95 12.56
N ASN A 52 6.93 17.25 12.74
CA ASN A 52 5.64 17.92 12.75
C ASN A 52 5.33 18.44 11.33
N PRO A 53 4.41 17.81 10.58
CA PRO A 53 4.11 18.24 9.21
C PRO A 53 3.52 19.65 9.09
N ARG A 54 3.03 20.23 10.20
CA ARG A 54 2.55 21.62 10.23
C ARG A 54 3.70 22.63 10.21
N GLU A 55 4.90 22.23 10.58
CA GLU A 55 6.09 23.07 10.63
C GLU A 55 7.02 22.82 9.44
N ILE A 56 7.15 21.57 9.03
CA ILE A 56 8.02 21.17 7.95
C ILE A 56 7.40 20.01 7.15
N THR A 57 7.20 20.25 5.85
CA THR A 57 6.72 19.24 4.89
C THR A 57 7.18 19.63 3.48
N GLY A 58 7.19 18.68 2.55
CA GLY A 58 7.50 18.93 1.14
C GLY A 58 6.39 19.72 0.43
N LYS A 59 6.74 20.32 -0.72
CA LYS A 59 5.76 21.03 -1.56
C LYS A 59 4.62 20.11 -1.98
N TYR A 60 3.38 20.59 -1.87
CA TYR A 60 2.23 19.85 -2.39
C TYR A 60 2.14 19.97 -3.90
N TYR A 61 2.00 18.83 -4.57
CA TYR A 61 1.72 18.72 -5.99
C TYR A 61 0.24 18.34 -6.17
N SER A 62 -0.51 19.14 -6.89
CA SER A 62 -1.83 18.73 -7.38
C SER A 62 -1.71 17.52 -8.30
N PRO A 63 -2.80 16.75 -8.55
CA PRO A 63 -2.78 15.65 -9.52
C PRO A 63 -2.18 16.04 -10.87
N LYS A 64 -2.49 17.21 -11.39
CA LYS A 64 -1.96 17.73 -12.65
C LYS A 64 -0.46 18.03 -12.59
N GLU A 65 0.02 18.68 -11.53
CA GLU A 65 1.45 18.94 -11.33
C GLU A 65 2.22 17.63 -11.12
N PHE A 66 1.63 16.66 -10.43
CA PHE A 66 2.23 15.34 -10.24
C PHE A 66 2.32 14.57 -11.58
N LYS A 67 1.29 14.66 -12.42
CA LYS A 67 1.34 14.09 -13.77
C LYS A 67 2.50 14.68 -14.59
N ALA A 68 2.69 16.00 -14.55
CA ALA A 68 3.83 16.64 -15.20
C ALA A 68 5.18 16.20 -14.60
N ALA A 69 5.22 15.95 -13.28
CA ALA A 69 6.42 15.45 -12.62
C ALA A 69 6.78 14.00 -13.03
N LEU A 70 5.78 13.16 -13.35
CA LEU A 70 6.00 11.81 -13.90
C LEU A 70 6.69 11.84 -15.29
N GLU A 71 6.52 12.92 -16.03
CA GLU A 71 7.07 13.12 -17.38
C GLU A 71 8.44 13.86 -17.37
N ASP A 72 8.89 14.36 -16.20
CA ASP A 72 10.12 15.13 -16.05
C ASP A 72 11.31 14.21 -15.71
N GLU A 73 12.30 14.13 -16.59
CA GLU A 73 13.52 13.32 -16.44
C GLU A 73 14.39 13.74 -15.24
N ASN A 74 14.24 14.97 -14.74
CA ASN A 74 14.95 15.45 -13.56
C ASN A 74 14.21 15.17 -12.26
N THR A 75 13.00 14.61 -12.33
CA THR A 75 12.18 14.28 -11.17
C THR A 75 12.23 12.78 -10.90
N VAL A 76 12.44 12.46 -9.63
CA VAL A 76 12.34 11.10 -9.10
C VAL A 76 10.99 10.96 -8.39
N ILE A 77 10.21 10.01 -8.80
CA ILE A 77 8.96 9.64 -8.12
C ILE A 77 9.28 8.51 -7.15
N LEU A 78 9.10 8.77 -5.86
CA LEU A 78 9.46 7.83 -4.80
C LEU A 78 8.20 7.30 -4.11
N ASP A 79 7.96 6.00 -4.18
CA ASP A 79 6.86 5.37 -3.46
C ASP A 79 7.16 5.29 -1.96
N ALA A 80 6.35 5.95 -1.14
CA ALA A 80 6.49 5.91 0.32
C ALA A 80 5.66 4.80 0.97
N ARG A 81 5.25 3.79 0.20
CA ARG A 81 4.49 2.64 0.68
C ARG A 81 5.42 1.44 0.89
N ASN A 82 4.86 0.37 1.44
CA ASN A 82 5.55 -0.90 1.58
C ASN A 82 5.65 -1.64 0.24
N ASP A 83 6.60 -2.54 0.12
CA ASP A 83 6.89 -3.32 -1.08
C ASP A 83 5.66 -4.04 -1.66
N TYR A 84 4.88 -4.73 -0.81
CA TYR A 84 3.67 -5.43 -1.25
C TYR A 84 2.58 -4.49 -1.81
N GLU A 85 2.54 -3.21 -1.38
CA GLU A 85 1.63 -2.22 -1.93
C GLU A 85 2.09 -1.78 -3.33
N TYR A 86 3.40 -1.62 -3.52
CA TYR A 86 4.02 -1.31 -4.80
C TYR A 86 3.83 -2.44 -5.82
N ASP A 87 4.06 -3.68 -5.40
CA ASP A 87 4.00 -4.86 -6.26
C ASP A 87 2.59 -5.13 -6.81
N LEU A 88 1.55 -4.65 -6.13
CA LEU A 88 0.16 -4.71 -6.59
C LEU A 88 -0.16 -3.62 -7.63
N GLY A 89 0.39 -2.43 -7.45
CA GLY A 89 0.20 -1.30 -8.34
C GLY A 89 1.04 -0.09 -7.95
N HIS A 90 1.57 0.60 -8.95
CA HIS A 90 2.43 1.77 -8.77
C HIS A 90 2.38 2.71 -9.98
N PHE A 91 2.89 3.92 -9.84
CA PHE A 91 3.12 4.82 -10.97
C PHE A 91 4.30 4.36 -11.82
N ARG A 92 4.15 4.42 -13.12
CA ARG A 92 5.21 4.09 -14.09
C ARG A 92 6.48 4.86 -13.78
N GLY A 93 7.61 4.16 -13.71
CA GLY A 93 8.91 4.75 -13.43
C GLY A 93 9.15 5.17 -11.97
N ALA A 94 8.21 4.94 -11.07
CA ALA A 94 8.42 5.20 -9.65
C ALA A 94 9.47 4.26 -9.06
N ILE A 95 10.31 4.79 -8.17
CA ILE A 95 11.27 3.98 -7.41
C ILE A 95 10.50 3.18 -6.35
N ARG A 96 10.81 1.87 -6.32
CA ARG A 96 10.34 0.92 -5.30
C ARG A 96 11.39 0.81 -4.19
N PRO A 97 11.16 1.37 -3.00
CA PRO A 97 11.98 1.04 -1.85
C PRO A 97 11.78 -0.43 -1.45
N ASP A 98 12.86 -1.12 -1.18
CA ASP A 98 12.81 -2.50 -0.69
C ASP A 98 12.59 -2.51 0.83
N ILE A 99 11.35 -2.18 1.22
CA ILE A 99 10.95 -2.07 2.63
C ILE A 99 9.62 -2.80 2.87
N THR A 100 9.57 -3.57 3.93
CA THR A 100 8.32 -4.22 4.37
C THR A 100 7.49 -3.35 5.33
N ARG A 101 8.09 -2.29 5.89
CA ARG A 101 7.45 -1.36 6.83
C ARG A 101 7.89 0.06 6.57
N PHE A 102 6.96 0.98 6.61
CA PHE A 102 7.19 2.40 6.38
C PHE A 102 8.32 3.00 7.25
N ARG A 103 8.51 2.52 8.47
CA ARG A 103 9.60 2.96 9.37
C ARG A 103 11.01 2.65 8.86
N ASP A 104 11.13 1.71 7.94
CA ASP A 104 12.42 1.30 7.37
C ASP A 104 12.84 2.24 6.22
N LEU A 105 11.93 3.11 5.76
CA LEU A 105 12.16 4.02 4.62
C LEU A 105 13.29 5.05 4.84
N PRO A 106 13.47 5.66 6.03
CA PRO A 106 14.60 6.56 6.27
C PRO A 106 15.97 5.89 6.10
N GLU A 107 16.12 4.66 6.56
CA GLU A 107 17.36 3.90 6.38
C GLU A 107 17.57 3.55 4.91
N TRP A 108 16.53 3.13 4.21
CA TRP A 108 16.60 2.88 2.77
C TRP A 108 17.08 4.12 2.00
N VAL A 109 16.55 5.30 2.30
CA VAL A 109 16.96 6.57 1.65
C VAL A 109 18.43 6.87 1.90
N ARG A 110 18.92 6.70 3.14
CA ARG A 110 20.35 6.93 3.45
C ARG A 110 21.26 6.00 2.68
N ASN A 111 20.86 4.75 2.50
CA ASN A 111 21.62 3.73 1.76
C ASN A 111 21.53 3.91 0.23
N ASN A 112 20.54 4.66 -0.28
CA ASN A 112 20.31 4.87 -1.70
C ASN A 112 20.39 6.36 -2.10
N LYS A 113 21.12 7.16 -1.32
CA LYS A 113 21.19 8.61 -1.48
C LYS A 113 21.64 9.03 -2.89
N GLU A 114 22.58 8.29 -3.49
CA GLU A 114 23.09 8.56 -4.83
C GLU A 114 22.02 8.61 -5.92
N GLN A 115 20.91 7.86 -5.76
CA GLN A 115 19.79 7.86 -6.70
C GLN A 115 18.91 9.11 -6.58
N LEU A 116 19.01 9.82 -5.47
CA LEU A 116 18.12 10.91 -5.08
C LEU A 116 18.82 12.28 -5.11
N ASP A 117 20.14 12.32 -4.90
CA ASP A 117 20.90 13.56 -4.82
C ASP A 117 20.83 14.36 -6.11
N GLY A 118 20.58 15.67 -5.97
CA GLY A 118 20.50 16.60 -7.09
C GLY A 118 19.23 16.48 -7.94
N LYS A 119 18.28 15.64 -7.56
CA LYS A 119 16.99 15.46 -8.25
C LYS A 119 15.86 16.18 -7.52
N ASN A 120 14.78 16.45 -8.25
CA ASN A 120 13.50 16.77 -7.65
C ASN A 120 12.88 15.46 -7.13
N ILE A 121 12.60 15.36 -5.84
CA ILE A 121 12.02 14.15 -5.25
C ILE A 121 10.54 14.41 -4.98
N VAL A 122 9.66 13.68 -5.65
CA VAL A 122 8.22 13.76 -5.38
C VAL A 122 7.72 12.43 -4.85
N THR A 123 7.20 12.45 -3.62
CA THR A 123 6.74 11.24 -2.94
C THR A 123 5.24 11.06 -3.07
N TYR A 124 4.78 9.81 -2.99
CA TYR A 124 3.37 9.50 -2.94
C TYR A 124 3.08 8.31 -1.99
N CYS A 125 1.84 8.24 -1.51
CA CYS A 125 1.29 7.08 -0.82
C CYS A 125 -0.22 6.97 -1.09
N THR A 126 -0.91 6.05 -0.46
CA THR A 126 -2.34 5.81 -0.68
C THR A 126 -3.20 7.06 -0.53
N GLY A 127 -3.09 7.77 0.60
CA GLY A 127 -3.94 8.91 0.95
C GLY A 127 -3.19 10.21 1.27
N GLY A 128 -1.86 10.24 1.14
CA GLY A 128 -1.02 11.41 1.45
C GLY A 128 -0.42 11.42 2.86
N ILE A 129 -1.01 10.74 3.83
CA ILE A 129 -0.66 10.86 5.27
C ILE A 129 0.79 10.47 5.57
N ARG A 130 1.31 9.40 4.97
CA ARG A 130 2.72 8.99 5.14
C ARG A 130 3.66 10.05 4.57
N CYS A 131 3.30 10.60 3.41
CA CYS A 131 4.11 11.61 2.72
C CYS A 131 4.21 12.93 3.46
N GLU A 132 3.16 13.36 4.17
CA GLU A 132 3.19 14.56 5.02
C GLU A 132 4.41 14.57 5.96
N LYS A 133 4.64 13.44 6.61
CA LYS A 133 5.74 13.27 7.57
C LYS A 133 7.06 12.96 6.88
N PHE A 134 7.04 12.06 5.90
CA PHE A 134 8.23 11.60 5.21
C PHE A 134 8.89 12.69 4.35
N SER A 135 8.11 13.52 3.64
CA SER A 135 8.65 14.63 2.87
C SER A 135 9.29 15.69 3.78
N GLY A 136 8.68 15.96 4.94
CA GLY A 136 9.29 16.83 5.95
C GLY A 136 10.62 16.29 6.48
N TRP A 137 10.70 14.98 6.67
CA TRP A 137 11.96 14.32 7.06
C TRP A 137 13.02 14.44 5.96
N LEU A 138 12.68 14.23 4.69
CA LEU A 138 13.61 14.45 3.56
C LEU A 138 14.17 15.87 3.53
N VAL A 139 13.32 16.88 3.74
CA VAL A 139 13.76 18.29 3.84
C VAL A 139 14.74 18.47 5.01
N LYS A 140 14.46 17.87 6.17
CA LYS A 140 15.34 17.92 7.35
C LYS A 140 16.69 17.20 7.11
N GLU A 141 16.71 16.13 6.32
CA GLU A 141 17.95 15.42 5.91
C GLU A 141 18.76 16.20 4.85
N GLY A 142 18.26 17.36 4.38
CA GLY A 142 18.98 18.26 3.49
C GLY A 142 18.69 18.09 2.00
N PHE A 143 17.65 17.36 1.61
CA PHE A 143 17.19 17.35 0.23
C PHE A 143 16.47 18.66 -0.09
N GLU A 144 16.91 19.35 -1.16
CA GLU A 144 16.45 20.72 -1.46
C GLU A 144 15.08 20.77 -2.14
N ASN A 145 14.83 19.86 -3.08
CA ASN A 145 13.64 19.87 -3.94
C ASN A 145 12.73 18.69 -3.61
N VAL A 146 11.97 18.81 -2.53
CA VAL A 146 11.10 17.75 -2.04
C VAL A 146 9.63 18.14 -2.20
N GLY A 147 8.84 17.24 -2.80
CA GLY A 147 7.41 17.37 -2.94
C GLY A 147 6.65 16.10 -2.61
N GLN A 148 5.34 16.21 -2.61
CA GLN A 148 4.42 15.12 -2.35
C GLN A 148 3.12 15.27 -3.13
N LEU A 149 2.54 14.13 -3.56
CA LEU A 149 1.23 14.12 -4.19
C LEU A 149 0.15 14.47 -3.15
N HIS A 150 -0.51 15.61 -3.34
CA HIS A 150 -1.59 16.06 -2.47
C HIS A 150 -2.76 15.07 -2.49
N GLY A 151 -3.10 14.55 -1.32
CA GLY A 151 -4.18 13.58 -1.18
C GLY A 151 -3.86 12.16 -1.66
N GLY A 152 -2.65 11.93 -2.16
CA GLY A 152 -2.16 10.62 -2.57
C GLY A 152 -2.84 10.03 -3.80
N ILE A 153 -2.60 8.74 -4.04
CA ILE A 153 -3.14 7.96 -5.17
C ILE A 153 -4.67 8.07 -5.24
N ALA A 154 -5.34 8.03 -4.08
CA ALA A 154 -6.80 8.09 -4.00
C ALA A 154 -7.37 9.39 -4.61
N THR A 155 -6.69 10.51 -4.43
CA THR A 155 -7.09 11.78 -5.05
C THR A 155 -6.73 11.81 -6.53
N TYR A 156 -5.55 11.32 -6.89
CA TYR A 156 -5.09 11.26 -8.28
C TYR A 156 -6.01 10.42 -9.17
N GLY A 157 -6.44 9.26 -8.69
CA GLY A 157 -7.33 8.37 -9.44
C GLY A 157 -8.74 8.94 -9.67
N LYS A 158 -9.20 9.86 -8.80
CA LYS A 158 -10.53 10.49 -8.89
C LYS A 158 -10.52 11.83 -9.62
N ASP A 159 -9.34 12.40 -9.83
CA ASP A 159 -9.19 13.67 -10.50
C ASP A 159 -9.67 13.57 -11.97
N PRO A 160 -10.54 14.47 -12.44
CA PRO A 160 -11.15 14.38 -13.77
C PRO A 160 -10.17 14.62 -14.92
N GLU A 161 -9.01 15.27 -14.68
CA GLU A 161 -7.99 15.51 -15.69
C GLU A 161 -7.04 14.32 -15.79
N THR A 162 -6.60 13.75 -14.66
CA THR A 162 -5.63 12.64 -14.64
C THR A 162 -6.28 11.28 -14.78
N LYS A 163 -7.45 11.06 -14.19
CA LYS A 163 -8.19 9.77 -14.23
C LYS A 163 -7.33 8.56 -13.90
N GLY A 164 -6.31 8.75 -13.07
CA GLY A 164 -5.36 7.70 -12.72
C GLY A 164 -4.36 7.31 -13.81
N GLU A 165 -4.17 8.12 -14.86
CA GLU A 165 -3.19 7.87 -15.94
C GLU A 165 -1.78 7.68 -15.37
N TYR A 166 -0.96 6.85 -15.99
CA TYR A 166 0.37 6.39 -15.52
C TYR A 166 0.36 5.47 -14.29
N TRP A 167 -0.80 5.13 -13.73
CA TRP A 167 -0.90 4.11 -12.72
C TRP A 167 -1.09 2.74 -13.34
N ASP A 168 -0.25 1.77 -12.99
CA ASP A 168 -0.38 0.37 -13.37
C ASP A 168 -0.79 -0.48 -12.16
N GLY A 169 -1.71 -1.43 -12.36
CA GLY A 169 -2.24 -2.31 -11.33
C GLY A 169 -3.33 -1.69 -10.46
N LYS A 170 -3.52 -2.24 -9.26
CA LYS A 170 -4.49 -1.79 -8.26
C LYS A 170 -3.84 -1.07 -7.09
N MET A 171 -4.58 -0.18 -6.44
CA MET A 171 -4.13 0.43 -5.19
C MET A 171 -4.54 -0.46 -4.02
N TYR A 172 -3.57 -0.85 -3.19
CA TYR A 172 -3.82 -1.52 -1.93
C TYR A 172 -4.52 -0.59 -0.95
N VAL A 173 -5.56 -1.09 -0.28
CA VAL A 173 -6.30 -0.39 0.78
C VAL A 173 -6.38 -1.25 2.03
N PHE A 174 -6.38 -0.59 3.21
CA PHE A 174 -6.31 -1.26 4.51
C PHE A 174 -7.68 -1.58 5.09
N ASP A 175 -8.62 -2.01 4.24
CA ASP A 175 -9.97 -2.40 4.61
C ASP A 175 -10.38 -3.73 3.94
N GLU A 176 -11.62 -4.16 4.09
CA GLU A 176 -12.09 -5.46 3.58
C GLU A 176 -12.10 -5.57 2.05
N ARG A 177 -11.97 -4.47 1.32
CA ARG A 177 -11.83 -4.48 -0.15
C ARG A 177 -10.45 -4.96 -0.58
N ILE A 178 -9.41 -4.79 0.26
CA ILE A 178 -7.99 -5.10 0.03
C ILE A 178 -7.38 -4.27 -1.09
N SER A 179 -8.05 -4.12 -2.22
CA SER A 179 -7.58 -3.33 -3.35
C SER A 179 -8.70 -2.66 -4.12
N VAL A 180 -8.36 -1.55 -4.78
CA VAL A 180 -9.29 -0.78 -5.62
C VAL A 180 -8.61 -0.35 -6.92
N ASP A 181 -9.41 -0.18 -7.97
CA ASP A 181 -8.96 0.37 -9.25
C ASP A 181 -8.58 1.85 -9.11
N VAL A 182 -7.58 2.28 -9.86
CA VAL A 182 -7.14 3.69 -9.90
C VAL A 182 -7.20 4.23 -11.32
N ASN A 183 -6.54 3.54 -12.27
CA ASN A 183 -6.50 3.96 -13.66
C ASN A 183 -7.85 3.68 -14.35
N GLN A 184 -8.50 4.75 -14.79
CA GLN A 184 -9.79 4.69 -15.48
C GLN A 184 -9.65 4.68 -17.01
N ILE A 185 -8.41 4.80 -17.52
CA ILE A 185 -8.11 4.92 -18.95
C ILE A 185 -7.59 3.60 -19.50
N ASP A 186 -6.51 3.08 -18.90
CA ASP A 186 -5.80 1.88 -19.37
C ASP A 186 -5.43 1.01 -18.17
N LYS A 187 -6.22 -0.02 -17.93
CA LYS A 187 -6.03 -0.93 -16.80
C LYS A 187 -5.00 -2.00 -17.15
N THR A 188 -3.92 -2.03 -16.40
CA THR A 188 -2.85 -3.01 -16.56
C THR A 188 -2.72 -3.84 -15.29
N VAL A 189 -2.64 -5.16 -15.43
CA VAL A 189 -2.34 -6.09 -14.31
C VAL A 189 -0.84 -6.27 -14.24
N ILE A 190 -0.21 -5.86 -13.15
CA ILE A 190 1.23 -6.00 -12.93
C ILE A 190 1.58 -6.98 -11.81
N GLY A 191 0.65 -7.23 -10.90
CA GLY A 191 0.84 -8.21 -9.84
C GLY A 191 1.07 -9.60 -10.41
N LYS A 192 1.95 -10.37 -9.75
CA LYS A 192 2.30 -11.73 -10.16
C LYS A 192 1.86 -12.72 -9.10
N GLU A 193 1.24 -13.78 -9.56
CA GLU A 193 0.84 -14.93 -8.74
C GLU A 193 2.07 -15.56 -8.07
N HIS A 194 1.91 -15.91 -6.81
CA HIS A 194 3.02 -16.34 -5.96
C HIS A 194 3.69 -17.63 -6.41
N PHE A 195 2.94 -18.58 -6.98
CA PHE A 195 3.44 -19.91 -7.31
C PHE A 195 3.88 -20.08 -8.77
N ASP A 196 3.22 -19.41 -9.68
CA ASP A 196 3.45 -19.60 -11.13
C ASP A 196 3.81 -18.31 -11.89
N GLY A 197 3.75 -17.14 -11.21
CA GLY A 197 4.11 -15.86 -11.81
C GLY A 197 3.11 -15.31 -12.83
N THR A 198 1.94 -15.92 -12.99
CA THR A 198 0.90 -15.41 -13.88
C THR A 198 0.32 -14.09 -13.35
N PRO A 199 -0.27 -13.23 -14.21
CA PRO A 199 -0.89 -11.99 -13.75
C PRO A 199 -1.97 -12.25 -12.69
N CYS A 200 -1.86 -11.61 -11.54
CA CYS A 200 -2.81 -11.76 -10.43
C CYS A 200 -2.92 -10.46 -9.61
N GLU A 201 -4.14 -10.10 -9.24
CA GLU A 201 -4.43 -8.91 -8.42
C GLU A 201 -5.17 -9.25 -7.11
N ARG A 202 -5.28 -10.53 -6.79
CA ARG A 202 -6.01 -11.01 -5.62
C ARG A 202 -5.04 -11.33 -4.49
N TYR A 203 -5.05 -10.50 -3.44
CA TYR A 203 -4.30 -10.76 -2.21
C TYR A 203 -5.04 -11.68 -1.25
N ILE A 204 -4.29 -12.57 -0.61
CA ILE A 204 -4.69 -13.26 0.61
C ILE A 204 -3.61 -13.09 1.67
N ASN A 205 -4.00 -13.24 2.93
CA ASN A 205 -3.04 -13.46 4.01
C ASN A 205 -2.72 -14.94 4.12
N CYS A 206 -1.46 -15.29 4.20
CA CYS A 206 -1.03 -16.67 4.43
C CYS A 206 -1.84 -17.31 5.56
N ALA A 207 -2.32 -18.51 5.31
CA ALA A 207 -3.18 -19.24 6.25
C ALA A 207 -2.48 -19.63 7.56
N ASN A 208 -1.15 -19.61 7.61
CA ASN A 208 -0.40 -19.74 8.86
C ASN A 208 -0.52 -18.45 9.68
N PRO A 209 -1.16 -18.47 10.87
CA PRO A 209 -1.38 -17.27 11.68
C PRO A 209 -0.09 -16.62 12.21
N GLU A 210 1.01 -17.36 12.28
CA GLU A 210 2.31 -16.87 12.74
C GLU A 210 3.09 -16.20 11.61
N CYS A 211 2.90 -16.61 10.36
CA CYS A 211 3.46 -16.00 9.16
C CYS A 211 2.66 -14.76 8.74
N ASN A 212 1.39 -14.96 8.43
CA ASN A 212 0.45 -13.94 7.96
C ASN A 212 0.95 -13.07 6.79
N LYS A 213 1.96 -13.53 6.03
CA LYS A 213 2.48 -12.84 4.84
C LYS A 213 1.36 -12.63 3.83
N GLN A 214 1.33 -11.46 3.22
CA GLN A 214 0.44 -11.19 2.08
C GLN A 214 1.06 -11.76 0.80
N ILE A 215 0.26 -12.50 0.04
CA ILE A 215 0.64 -13.07 -1.25
C ILE A 215 -0.47 -12.86 -2.28
N LEU A 216 -0.07 -12.61 -3.51
CA LEU A 216 -0.98 -12.63 -4.66
C LEU A 216 -1.22 -14.07 -5.06
N VAL A 217 -2.48 -14.51 -5.06
CA VAL A 217 -2.79 -15.90 -5.40
C VAL A 217 -4.18 -16.03 -6.03
N SER A 218 -4.29 -16.86 -7.08
CA SER A 218 -5.55 -17.21 -7.70
C SER A 218 -6.42 -18.06 -6.76
N GLU A 219 -7.72 -18.11 -6.99
CA GLU A 219 -8.62 -18.98 -6.20
C GLU A 219 -8.21 -20.45 -6.33
N GLU A 220 -7.81 -20.88 -7.53
CA GLU A 220 -7.33 -22.24 -7.81
C GLU A 220 -6.09 -22.58 -6.99
N ASN A 221 -5.08 -21.69 -6.98
CA ASN A 221 -3.86 -21.90 -6.22
C ASN A 221 -4.05 -21.71 -4.71
N GLU A 222 -4.96 -20.84 -4.26
CA GLU A 222 -5.34 -20.79 -2.85
C GLU A 222 -5.88 -22.13 -2.37
N GLU A 223 -6.78 -22.74 -3.15
CA GLU A 223 -7.33 -24.06 -2.84
C GLU A 223 -6.24 -25.14 -2.88
N LYS A 224 -5.45 -25.16 -3.97
CA LYS A 224 -4.38 -26.15 -4.21
C LYS A 224 -3.33 -26.13 -3.10
N TYR A 225 -2.92 -24.95 -2.66
CA TYR A 225 -1.85 -24.72 -1.69
C TYR A 225 -2.36 -24.34 -0.28
N LEU A 226 -3.64 -24.66 0.02
CA LEU A 226 -4.23 -24.50 1.37
C LEU A 226 -4.11 -23.07 1.92
N GLY A 227 -4.15 -22.06 1.06
CA GLY A 227 -4.02 -20.65 1.42
C GLY A 227 -2.65 -20.27 2.03
N ALA A 228 -1.64 -21.09 1.89
CA ALA A 228 -0.34 -20.91 2.53
C ALA A 228 0.72 -20.45 1.52
N CYS A 229 1.68 -19.62 1.95
CA CYS A 229 2.75 -19.12 1.09
C CYS A 229 3.90 -20.13 0.87
N SER A 230 3.96 -21.20 1.64
CA SER A 230 5.01 -22.23 1.56
C SER A 230 4.53 -23.54 2.15
N TYR A 231 5.29 -24.62 1.90
CA TYR A 231 5.04 -25.93 2.50
C TYR A 231 5.01 -25.86 4.03
N ASP A 232 5.97 -25.16 4.65
CA ASP A 232 6.03 -25.03 6.11
C ASP A 232 4.81 -24.33 6.68
N CYS A 233 4.31 -23.32 5.99
CA CYS A 233 3.07 -22.63 6.37
C CYS A 233 1.84 -23.52 6.14
N ALA A 234 1.82 -24.32 5.09
CA ALA A 234 0.69 -25.22 4.78
C ALA A 234 0.52 -26.33 5.83
N LYS A 235 1.62 -26.87 6.35
CA LYS A 235 1.60 -27.93 7.38
C LYS A 235 1.36 -27.44 8.80
N HIS A 236 1.30 -26.10 9.01
CA HIS A 236 1.14 -25.52 10.34
C HIS A 236 -0.19 -25.97 10.98
N GLU A 237 -0.15 -26.46 12.21
CA GLU A 237 -1.31 -27.06 12.91
C GLU A 237 -2.55 -26.14 13.01
N ARG A 238 -2.34 -24.82 13.05
CA ARG A 238 -3.39 -23.78 13.08
C ARG A 238 -3.64 -23.15 11.72
N ASN A 239 -3.44 -23.91 10.61
CA ASN A 239 -3.73 -23.41 9.27
C ASN A 239 -5.20 -22.98 9.15
N ARG A 240 -5.41 -21.67 8.91
CA ARG A 240 -6.75 -21.04 8.89
C ARG A 240 -7.59 -21.48 7.69
N TYR A 241 -6.98 -21.84 6.57
CA TYR A 241 -7.69 -22.38 5.39
C TYR A 241 -8.26 -23.76 5.70
N VAL A 242 -7.45 -24.66 6.24
CA VAL A 242 -7.86 -25.99 6.65
C VAL A 242 -9.03 -25.92 7.65
N ALA A 243 -8.91 -25.06 8.65
CA ALA A 243 -9.95 -24.89 9.67
C ALA A 243 -11.25 -24.29 9.08
N ARG A 244 -11.15 -23.29 8.22
CA ARG A 244 -12.31 -22.60 7.61
C ARG A 244 -13.10 -23.51 6.67
N HIS A 245 -12.39 -24.34 5.90
CA HIS A 245 -13.00 -25.22 4.90
C HIS A 245 -13.25 -26.64 5.41
N HIS A 246 -13.03 -26.89 6.73
CA HIS A 246 -13.22 -28.19 7.35
C HIS A 246 -12.52 -29.35 6.62
N ILE A 247 -11.29 -29.09 6.14
CA ILE A 247 -10.49 -30.06 5.39
C ILE A 247 -10.13 -31.24 6.30
N SER A 248 -10.42 -32.47 5.86
CA SER A 248 -10.05 -33.66 6.62
C SER A 248 -8.52 -33.85 6.67
N ASN A 249 -8.02 -34.56 7.69
CA ASN A 249 -6.59 -34.79 7.80
C ASN A 249 -6.02 -35.57 6.60
N GLU A 250 -6.78 -36.52 6.05
CA GLU A 250 -6.39 -37.29 4.87
C GLU A 250 -6.24 -36.37 3.63
N GLU A 251 -7.23 -35.51 3.39
CA GLU A 251 -7.20 -34.55 2.30
C GLU A 251 -6.11 -33.50 2.50
N TRP A 252 -5.89 -33.06 3.73
CA TRP A 252 -4.81 -32.14 4.07
C TRP A 252 -3.45 -32.73 3.69
N GLN A 253 -3.14 -33.95 4.14
CA GLN A 253 -1.90 -34.65 3.80
C GLN A 253 -1.74 -34.85 2.30
N ARG A 254 -2.84 -35.15 1.58
CA ARG A 254 -2.84 -35.24 0.13
C ARG A 254 -2.43 -33.94 -0.54
N ARG A 255 -3.01 -32.80 -0.11
CA ARG A 255 -2.71 -31.49 -0.70
C ARG A 255 -1.33 -30.96 -0.33
N LEU A 256 -0.74 -31.37 0.78
CA LEU A 256 0.66 -31.04 1.09
C LEU A 256 1.64 -31.55 0.03
N ASN A 257 1.30 -32.62 -0.68
CA ASN A 257 2.14 -33.11 -1.77
C ASN A 257 2.22 -32.16 -2.96
N ASN A 258 1.26 -31.24 -3.13
CA ASN A 258 1.28 -30.24 -4.21
C ASN A 258 2.47 -29.28 -4.11
N PHE A 259 3.08 -29.14 -2.93
CA PHE A 259 4.24 -28.28 -2.74
C PHE A 259 5.57 -28.91 -3.18
N LYS A 260 5.62 -30.20 -3.50
CA LYS A 260 6.87 -30.88 -3.85
C LYS A 260 7.51 -30.34 -5.13
N ASP A 261 6.69 -29.81 -6.03
CA ASP A 261 7.10 -29.31 -7.34
C ASP A 261 7.09 -27.77 -7.43
N VAL A 262 6.87 -27.08 -6.29
CA VAL A 262 6.92 -25.61 -6.26
C VAL A 262 8.38 -25.19 -6.16
N PRO A 263 8.92 -24.46 -7.15
CA PRO A 263 10.23 -23.86 -7.03
C PRO A 263 10.27 -22.96 -5.81
N GLU A 264 11.34 -22.98 -5.02
CA GLU A 264 11.60 -21.94 -4.04
C GLU A 264 11.84 -20.65 -4.82
N HIS A 265 10.80 -19.85 -5.03
CA HIS A 265 10.94 -18.50 -5.52
C HIS A 265 11.63 -17.68 -4.43
N THR A 266 12.94 -17.62 -4.51
CA THR A 266 13.72 -16.58 -3.84
C THR A 266 13.25 -15.27 -4.44
N HIS A 267 12.46 -14.52 -3.68
CA HIS A 267 12.21 -13.13 -4.00
C HIS A 267 13.54 -12.39 -3.92
N ALA A 268 14.16 -12.17 -5.10
CA ALA A 268 15.26 -11.24 -5.27
C ALA A 268 14.72 -9.82 -5.28
#